data_50ac7986091bf5d3a3eba98704cf9ade
#
_entry.id   50ac7986091bf5d3a3eba98704cf9ade
#
_cell.length_a   1.000
_cell.length_b   1.000
_cell.length_c   1.000
_cell.angle_alpha   90.00
_cell.angle_beta   90.00
_cell.angle_gamma   90.00
#
_symmetry.space_group_name_H-M   'P 1'
#
loop_
_entity.id
_entity.type
_entity.pdbx_description
1 polymer ?
#
loop_
_entity_poly.entity_id
_entity_poly.type
_entity_poly.pdbx_seq_one_letter_code
_entity_poly.pdbx_strand_id
1 'polypeptide(L)' 'MKCFLCKGDTVKSTTTYMTAYKNCYIIIKNVPCQKCSQCGEEFINGSTMQKIESIISKLKSMLPEITVIDFQ' A
#
# COMPACT_ATOMS: atom_id res chain seq x y z
N MET A 1 16.53 -1.81 -7.05
CA MET A 1 16.12 -2.95 -6.20
C MET A 1 15.82 -4.16 -7.08
N LYS A 2 16.11 -5.33 -6.61
CA LYS A 2 15.85 -6.57 -7.34
C LYS A 2 14.64 -7.30 -6.76
N CYS A 3 13.88 -7.92 -7.64
CA CYS A 3 12.74 -8.73 -7.24
C CYS A 3 13.20 -9.98 -6.48
N PHE A 4 12.53 -10.30 -5.37
CA PHE A 4 12.87 -11.48 -4.57
C PHE A 4 12.47 -12.78 -5.26
N LEU A 5 11.49 -12.74 -6.15
CA LEU A 5 10.93 -13.94 -6.76
C LEU A 5 11.65 -14.32 -8.06
N CYS A 6 11.88 -13.38 -8.94
CA CYS A 6 12.46 -13.65 -10.26
C CYS A 6 13.81 -13.00 -10.47
N LYS A 7 14.28 -12.19 -9.52
CA LYS A 7 15.54 -11.43 -9.58
C LYS A 7 15.60 -10.43 -10.73
N GLY A 8 14.46 -10.08 -11.31
CA GLY A 8 14.37 -9.03 -12.29
C GLY A 8 14.49 -7.64 -11.65
N ASP A 9 14.65 -6.62 -12.49
CA ASP A 9 14.73 -5.25 -12.01
C ASP A 9 13.35 -4.73 -11.64
N THR A 10 13.30 -3.92 -10.57
CA THR A 10 12.07 -3.25 -10.18
C THR A 10 12.14 -1.78 -10.56
N VAL A 11 10.96 -1.20 -10.80
CA VAL A 11 10.81 0.22 -11.13
C VAL A 11 9.86 0.86 -10.13
N LYS A 12 10.01 2.18 -9.95
CA LYS A 12 9.11 2.93 -9.10
C LYS A 12 7.72 2.96 -9.72
N SER A 13 6.71 2.70 -8.89
CA SER A 13 5.32 2.69 -9.34
C SER A 13 4.42 3.10 -8.18
N THR A 14 3.11 3.09 -8.40
CA THR A 14 2.13 3.30 -7.34
C THR A 14 1.11 2.18 -7.39
N THR A 15 0.54 1.89 -6.25
CA THR A 15 -0.49 0.86 -6.13
C THR A 15 -1.58 1.32 -5.18
N THR A 16 -2.67 0.56 -5.15
CA THR A 16 -3.75 0.79 -4.21
C THR A 16 -3.67 -0.26 -3.11
N TYR A 17 -3.56 0.20 -1.87
CA TYR A 17 -3.56 -0.67 -0.70
C TYR A 17 -4.96 -0.70 -0.11
N MET A 18 -5.48 -1.89 0.11
CA MET A 18 -6.82 -2.08 0.69
C MET A 18 -6.73 -2.99 1.89
N THR A 19 -7.40 -2.61 2.97
CA THR A 19 -7.47 -3.42 4.17
C THR A 19 -8.87 -3.31 4.78
N ALA A 20 -9.21 -4.27 5.62
CA ALA A 20 -10.47 -4.27 6.35
C ALA A 20 -10.17 -4.19 7.84
N TYR A 21 -10.95 -3.37 8.56
CA TYR A 21 -10.88 -3.26 10.01
C TYR A 21 -12.29 -3.31 10.56
N LYS A 22 -12.59 -4.37 11.32
CA LYS A 22 -13.97 -4.65 11.77
C LYS A 22 -14.89 -4.71 10.55
N ASN A 23 -15.93 -3.88 10.51
CA ASN A 23 -16.86 -3.85 9.37
C ASN A 23 -16.56 -2.70 8.40
N CYS A 24 -15.37 -2.13 8.48
CA CYS A 24 -14.98 -0.98 7.68
C CYS A 24 -13.89 -1.38 6.68
N TYR A 25 -13.91 -0.74 5.51
CA TYR A 25 -12.90 -0.94 4.47
C TYR A 25 -12.13 0.35 4.28
N ILE A 26 -10.81 0.24 4.25
CA ILE A 26 -9.92 1.37 4.04
C ILE A 26 -9.17 1.15 2.74
N ILE A 27 -9.29 2.09 1.81
CA ILE A 27 -8.62 2.05 0.51
C ILE A 27 -7.67 3.24 0.45
N ILE A 28 -6.38 2.97 0.26
CA ILE A 28 -5.36 4.00 0.17
C ILE A 28 -4.81 3.98 -1.24
N LYS A 29 -4.99 5.09 -1.97
CA LYS A 29 -4.56 5.21 -3.37
C LYS A 29 -3.20 5.85 -3.46
N ASN A 30 -2.53 5.63 -4.58
CA ASN A 30 -1.24 6.24 -4.92
C ASN A 30 -0.14 5.91 -3.90
N VAL A 31 -0.14 4.68 -3.41
CA VAL A 31 0.89 4.21 -2.48
C VAL A 31 2.17 3.93 -3.26
N PRO A 32 3.31 4.56 -2.91
CA PRO A 32 4.56 4.28 -3.61
C PRO A 32 4.98 2.82 -3.43
N CYS A 33 5.40 2.20 -4.50
CA CYS A 33 5.88 0.83 -4.47
C CYS A 33 6.98 0.61 -5.50
N GLN A 34 7.62 -0.55 -5.43
CA GLN A 34 8.53 -1.04 -6.45
C GLN A 34 7.85 -2.19 -7.18
N LYS A 35 7.75 -2.09 -8.47
CA LYS A 35 7.08 -3.11 -9.29
C LYS A 35 8.12 -3.83 -10.15
N CYS A 36 8.11 -5.16 -10.11
CA CYS A 36 8.99 -5.95 -10.96
C CYS A 36 8.56 -5.85 -12.41
N SER A 37 9.51 -5.53 -13.30
CA SER A 37 9.23 -5.39 -14.72
C SER A 37 9.01 -6.73 -15.41
N GLN A 38 9.37 -7.85 -14.78
CA GLN A 38 9.24 -9.17 -15.37
C GLN A 38 8.02 -9.93 -14.87
N CYS A 39 7.87 -10.09 -13.56
CA CYS A 39 6.78 -10.89 -12.99
C CYS A 39 5.58 -10.06 -12.52
N GLY A 40 5.71 -8.73 -12.49
CA GLY A 40 4.62 -7.84 -12.09
C GLY A 40 4.38 -7.75 -10.59
N GLU A 41 5.21 -8.37 -9.76
CA GLU A 41 5.07 -8.29 -8.31
C GLU A 41 5.34 -6.86 -7.81
N GLU A 42 4.59 -6.45 -6.80
CA GLU A 42 4.72 -5.13 -6.21
C GLU A 42 5.23 -5.25 -4.78
N PHE A 43 6.20 -4.40 -4.44
CA PHE A 43 6.82 -4.41 -3.12
C PHE A 43 6.69 -3.03 -2.50
N ILE A 44 6.17 -2.98 -1.28
CA ILE A 44 6.03 -1.75 -0.50
C ILE A 44 7.10 -1.80 0.59
N ASN A 45 7.94 -0.76 0.66
CA ASN A 45 9.01 -0.75 1.65
C ASN A 45 8.47 -0.50 3.07
N GLY A 46 9.34 -0.76 4.08
CA GLY A 46 8.93 -0.68 5.47
C GLY A 46 8.51 0.73 5.91
N SER A 47 9.17 1.77 5.42
CA SER A 47 8.81 3.14 5.79
C SER A 47 7.45 3.54 5.24
N THR A 48 7.12 3.09 4.03
CA THR A 48 5.80 3.32 3.44
C THR A 48 4.73 2.56 4.21
N MET A 49 5.00 1.31 4.59
CA MET A 49 4.07 0.53 5.40
C MET A 49 3.82 1.16 6.77
N GLN A 50 4.85 1.74 7.39
CA GLN A 50 4.68 2.44 8.65
C GLN A 50 3.76 3.65 8.52
N LYS A 51 3.86 4.39 7.41
CA LYS A 51 2.95 5.51 7.14
C LYS A 51 1.53 5.03 6.94
N ILE A 52 1.34 3.92 6.24
CA ILE A 52 0.01 3.33 6.03
C ILE A 52 -0.58 2.93 7.38
N GLU A 53 0.18 2.26 8.23
CA GLU A 53 -0.28 1.86 9.56
C GLU A 53 -0.64 3.07 10.42
N SER A 54 0.14 4.14 10.33
CA SER A 54 -0.13 5.38 11.06
C SER A 54 -1.44 6.02 10.61
N ILE A 55 -1.68 6.05 9.30
CA ILE A 55 -2.94 6.58 8.74
C ILE A 55 -4.12 5.76 9.25
N ILE A 56 -4.02 4.44 9.18
CA ILE A 56 -5.07 3.53 9.64
C ILE A 56 -5.33 3.73 11.14
N SER A 57 -4.28 3.86 11.92
CA SER A 57 -4.39 4.04 13.37
C SER A 57 -5.14 5.33 13.72
N LYS A 58 -4.89 6.40 12.99
CA LYS A 58 -5.58 7.67 13.21
C LYS A 58 -7.05 7.60 12.86
N LEU A 59 -7.42 6.75 11.91
CA LEU A 59 -8.79 6.66 11.42
C LEU A 59 -9.65 5.67 12.20
N LYS A 60 -9.05 4.82 13.01
CA LYS A 60 -9.78 3.73 13.69
C LYS A 60 -10.95 4.19 14.55
N SER A 61 -10.90 5.40 15.06
CA SER A 61 -11.97 5.94 15.93
C SER A 61 -13.05 6.68 15.15
N MET A 62 -12.90 6.91 13.85
CA MET A 62 -13.81 7.75 13.07
C MET A 62 -14.20 7.13 11.75
N LEU A 63 -14.09 5.81 11.61
CA LEU A 63 -14.26 5.18 10.30
C LEU A 63 -15.71 5.13 9.84
N PRO A 64 -16.05 5.73 8.69
CA PRO A 64 -17.26 5.37 7.97
C PRO A 64 -17.11 3.94 7.43
N GLU A 65 -18.20 3.42 6.86
CA GLU A 65 -18.22 2.06 6.36
C GLU A 65 -17.15 1.81 5.29
N ILE A 66 -16.91 2.80 4.43
CA ILE A 66 -15.86 2.76 3.40
C ILE A 66 -15.10 4.08 3.45
N THR A 67 -13.77 4.00 3.51
CA THR A 67 -12.91 5.18 3.50
C THR A 67 -11.91 5.06 2.36
N VAL A 68 -11.85 6.08 1.52
CA VAL A 68 -10.87 6.18 0.43
C VAL A 68 -9.93 7.34 0.73
N ILE A 69 -8.64 7.07 0.74
CA ILE A 69 -7.61 8.04 1.09
C ILE A 69 -6.55 8.07 -0.01
N ASP A 70 -6.05 9.26 -0.33
CA ASP A 70 -4.89 9.42 -1.19
C ASP A 70 -3.65 9.47 -0.30
N PHE A 71 -2.67 8.61 -0.59
CA PHE A 71 -1.43 8.53 0.19
C PHE A 71 -0.61 9.83 0.07
N GLN A 72 -0.67 10.48 -1.07
CA GLN A 72 0.12 11.69 -1.32
C GLN A 72 -0.61 12.97 -1.00
#